data_5e930705918f1f43f5c1c27ee623719f
#
_entry.id   5e930705918f1f43f5c1c27ee623719f
#
_cell.length_a   1.000
_cell.length_b   1.000
_cell.length_c   1.000
_cell.angle_alpha   90.00
_cell.angle_beta   90.00
_cell.angle_gamma   90.00
#
_symmetry.space_group_name_H-M   'P 1'
#
loop_
_entity.id
_entity.type
_entity.pdbx_description
1 polymer ?
#
loop_
_entity_poly.entity_id
_entity_poly.type
_entity_poly.pdbx_seq_one_letter_code
_entity_poly.pdbx_strand_id
1 'polypeptide(L)'
;MARKTFISYKYSEAQDLRDTILDALGEDATYYTGETADSPDLTDTTTENIKQNLRDMMYSTSVTIVILSPKIKKSDWIDWEIEYCLKEISREGRTSKTNGIVGVVQKCDGGYDWLVSKSTKDDCCTVRTVTQEPLLDIINKNRFNRPNHGHACDDCKTFSQLDGSYISIVDEEDFLEDPSKYIENAFEKSEVSDEFDLVKQR
;
A
#
# COMPACT_ATOMS: atom_id res chain seq x y z
N MET A 1 3.30 -7.97 16.64
CA MET A 1 1.88 -8.43 16.82
C MET A 1 1.26 -8.49 15.44
N ALA A 2 0.57 -9.57 15.06
CA ALA A 2 -0.01 -9.68 13.72
C ALA A 2 -1.06 -8.58 13.47
N ARG A 3 -1.03 -7.97 12.28
CA ARG A 3 -1.92 -6.88 11.89
C ARG A 3 -2.96 -7.38 10.89
N LYS A 4 -4.23 -7.03 11.10
CA LYS A 4 -5.25 -7.29 10.08
C LYS A 4 -4.98 -6.43 8.86
N THR A 5 -4.78 -7.07 7.73
CA THR A 5 -4.33 -6.41 6.49
C THR A 5 -5.30 -6.69 5.34
N PHE A 6 -5.65 -5.64 4.61
CA PHE A 6 -6.39 -5.73 3.35
C PHE A 6 -5.40 -5.65 2.18
N ILE A 7 -5.55 -6.50 1.16
CA ILE A 7 -4.72 -6.46 -0.04
C ILE A 7 -5.56 -5.92 -1.19
N SER A 8 -5.18 -4.74 -1.69
CA SER A 8 -5.76 -4.09 -2.86
C SER A 8 -4.88 -4.35 -4.07
N TYR A 9 -5.42 -4.93 -5.14
CA TYR A 9 -4.65 -5.32 -6.32
C TYR A 9 -5.53 -5.38 -7.58
N LYS A 10 -4.90 -5.26 -8.75
CA LYS A 10 -5.57 -5.46 -10.01
C LYS A 10 -5.60 -6.95 -10.37
N TYR A 11 -6.75 -7.57 -10.22
CA TYR A 11 -6.95 -9.01 -10.39
C TYR A 11 -6.30 -9.57 -11.65
N SER A 12 -6.50 -8.94 -12.82
CA SER A 12 -5.98 -9.41 -14.10
C SER A 12 -4.45 -9.34 -14.25
N GLU A 13 -3.72 -8.78 -13.27
CA GLU A 13 -2.28 -8.57 -13.36
C GLU A 13 -1.48 -9.08 -12.16
N ALA A 14 -2.08 -9.11 -10.98
CA ALA A 14 -1.32 -9.24 -9.74
C ALA A 14 -1.80 -10.37 -8.81
N GLN A 15 -2.55 -11.34 -9.32
CA GLN A 15 -3.00 -12.50 -8.52
C GLN A 15 -1.82 -13.32 -7.97
N ASP A 16 -0.83 -13.62 -8.82
CA ASP A 16 0.30 -14.46 -8.44
C ASP A 16 1.12 -13.79 -7.32
N LEU A 17 1.33 -12.46 -7.42
CA LEU A 17 2.04 -11.74 -6.37
C LEU A 17 1.21 -11.66 -5.08
N ARG A 18 -0.12 -11.46 -5.18
CA ARG A 18 -1.00 -11.53 -4.01
C ARG A 18 -0.87 -12.87 -3.30
N ASP A 19 -0.93 -13.98 -4.03
CA ASP A 19 -0.82 -15.33 -3.46
C ASP A 19 0.57 -15.55 -2.83
N THR A 20 1.63 -15.08 -3.49
CA THR A 20 2.99 -15.11 -2.93
C THR A 20 3.11 -14.31 -1.64
N ILE A 21 2.47 -13.13 -1.56
CA ILE A 21 2.44 -12.34 -0.32
C ILE A 21 1.73 -13.10 0.79
N LEU A 22 0.58 -13.72 0.52
CA LEU A 22 -0.14 -14.53 1.52
C LEU A 22 0.71 -15.71 2.00
N ASP A 23 1.39 -16.40 1.10
CA ASP A 23 2.28 -17.51 1.45
C ASP A 23 3.47 -17.05 2.30
N ALA A 24 4.04 -15.88 2.00
CA ALA A 24 5.17 -15.30 2.75
C ALA A 24 4.80 -14.87 4.17
N LEU A 25 3.52 -14.60 4.44
CA LEU A 25 3.05 -14.18 5.76
C LEU A 25 2.88 -15.37 6.73
N GLY A 26 2.84 -16.59 6.24
CA GLY A 26 2.79 -17.81 7.05
C GLY A 26 1.62 -17.83 8.04
N GLU A 27 1.91 -18.06 9.33
CA GLU A 27 0.88 -18.13 10.38
C GLU A 27 0.12 -16.82 10.59
N ASP A 28 0.69 -15.68 10.17
CA ASP A 28 0.04 -14.37 10.25
C ASP A 28 -1.02 -14.17 9.16
N ALA A 29 -1.09 -15.06 8.17
CA ALA A 29 -2.08 -15.04 7.09
C ALA A 29 -3.53 -15.06 7.59
N THR A 30 -3.79 -15.60 8.78
CA THR A 30 -5.15 -15.64 9.39
C THR A 30 -5.73 -14.26 9.70
N TYR A 31 -4.90 -13.22 9.71
CA TYR A 31 -5.29 -11.83 9.98
C TYR A 31 -5.51 -11.00 8.71
N TYR A 32 -5.26 -11.58 7.54
CA TYR A 32 -5.35 -10.87 6.27
C TYR A 32 -6.71 -11.13 5.63
N THR A 33 -7.41 -10.04 5.35
CA THR A 33 -8.63 -10.06 4.56
C THR A 33 -8.29 -9.52 3.18
N GLY A 34 -8.39 -10.37 2.20
CA GLY A 34 -8.17 -10.03 0.80
C GLY A 34 -9.04 -10.94 -0.05
N GLU A 35 -9.10 -10.70 -1.33
CA GLU A 35 -9.67 -11.67 -2.25
C GLU A 35 -8.75 -12.89 -2.29
N THR A 36 -9.24 -14.02 -1.80
CA THR A 36 -8.58 -15.33 -1.88
C THR A 36 -9.40 -16.23 -2.80
N ALA A 37 -8.88 -17.41 -3.12
CA ALA A 37 -9.63 -18.41 -3.88
C ALA A 37 -10.97 -18.81 -3.22
N ASP A 38 -11.06 -18.63 -1.90
CA ASP A 38 -12.25 -18.91 -1.09
C ASP A 38 -13.17 -17.67 -0.91
N SER A 39 -12.79 -16.53 -1.47
CA SER A 39 -13.64 -15.32 -1.45
C SER A 39 -14.92 -15.59 -2.25
N PRO A 40 -16.07 -15.05 -1.83
CA PRO A 40 -17.31 -15.22 -2.60
C PRO A 40 -17.10 -14.77 -4.05
N ASP A 41 -17.52 -15.59 -5.01
CA ASP A 41 -17.58 -15.19 -6.40
C ASP A 41 -18.56 -14.02 -6.54
N LEU A 42 -18.02 -12.82 -6.83
CA LEU A 42 -18.79 -11.59 -6.93
C LEU A 42 -19.29 -11.32 -8.36
N THR A 43 -19.05 -12.24 -9.31
CA THR A 43 -19.37 -12.04 -10.73
C THR A 43 -20.87 -11.84 -10.99
N ASP A 44 -21.74 -12.46 -10.18
CA ASP A 44 -23.20 -12.34 -10.28
C ASP A 44 -23.79 -11.29 -9.32
N THR A 45 -22.94 -10.49 -8.64
CA THR A 45 -23.35 -9.54 -7.61
C THR A 45 -23.45 -8.13 -8.18
N THR A 46 -24.41 -7.34 -7.74
CA THR A 46 -24.50 -5.94 -8.16
C THR A 46 -23.28 -5.13 -7.65
N THR A 47 -22.88 -4.11 -8.39
CA THR A 47 -21.76 -3.21 -8.03
C THR A 47 -21.85 -2.70 -6.59
N GLU A 48 -23.04 -2.41 -6.10
CA GLU A 48 -23.22 -1.92 -4.72
C GLU A 48 -22.99 -3.00 -3.67
N ASN A 49 -23.40 -4.25 -3.92
CA ASN A 49 -23.11 -5.35 -3.02
C ASN A 49 -21.60 -5.66 -2.96
N ILE A 50 -20.90 -5.57 -4.10
CA ILE A 50 -19.43 -5.70 -4.16
C ILE A 50 -18.79 -4.61 -3.28
N LYS A 51 -19.20 -3.35 -3.46
CA LYS A 51 -18.70 -2.23 -2.63
C LYS A 51 -18.98 -2.44 -1.15
N GLN A 52 -20.15 -2.96 -0.79
CA GLN A 52 -20.48 -3.20 0.61
C GLN A 52 -19.56 -4.29 1.21
N ASN A 53 -19.35 -5.40 0.51
CA ASN A 53 -18.42 -6.44 0.96
C ASN A 53 -16.99 -5.91 1.13
N LEU A 54 -16.49 -5.15 0.15
CA LEU A 54 -15.16 -4.53 0.23
C LEU A 54 -15.07 -3.53 1.41
N ARG A 55 -16.11 -2.72 1.64
CA ARG A 55 -16.17 -1.82 2.82
C ARG A 55 -16.09 -2.58 4.13
N ASP A 56 -16.77 -3.73 4.24
CA ASP A 56 -16.80 -4.52 5.48
C ASP A 56 -15.45 -5.19 5.71
N MET A 57 -14.78 -5.67 4.66
CA MET A 57 -13.42 -6.19 4.73
C MET A 57 -12.44 -5.10 5.18
N MET A 58 -12.40 -3.95 4.51
CA MET A 58 -11.50 -2.84 4.83
C MET A 58 -11.75 -2.25 6.22
N TYR A 59 -13.02 -2.15 6.64
CA TYR A 59 -13.40 -1.63 7.96
C TYR A 59 -12.78 -2.41 9.13
N SER A 60 -12.52 -3.70 8.94
CA SER A 60 -11.95 -4.58 9.97
C SER A 60 -10.42 -4.63 9.96
N THR A 61 -9.76 -3.90 9.06
CA THR A 61 -8.30 -3.93 8.89
C THR A 61 -7.64 -2.66 9.44
N SER A 62 -6.34 -2.73 9.69
CA SER A 62 -5.52 -1.59 10.14
C SER A 62 -4.40 -1.23 9.16
N VAL A 63 -4.10 -2.13 8.24
CA VAL A 63 -3.09 -1.92 7.18
C VAL A 63 -3.67 -2.33 5.84
N THR A 64 -3.28 -1.61 4.79
CA THR A 64 -3.60 -1.92 3.40
C THR A 64 -2.31 -2.09 2.61
N ILE A 65 -2.14 -3.25 1.98
CA ILE A 65 -1.12 -3.49 0.98
C ILE A 65 -1.73 -3.20 -0.38
N VAL A 66 -1.11 -2.31 -1.15
CA VAL A 66 -1.51 -2.01 -2.53
C VAL A 66 -0.46 -2.59 -3.48
N ILE A 67 -0.83 -3.60 -4.27
CA ILE A 67 0.07 -4.13 -5.29
C ILE A 67 0.07 -3.20 -6.49
N LEU A 68 1.24 -2.61 -6.76
CA LEU A 68 1.46 -1.68 -7.86
C LEU A 68 1.84 -2.49 -9.11
N SER A 69 0.94 -2.60 -10.07
CA SER A 69 1.14 -3.24 -11.36
C SER A 69 1.18 -2.21 -12.50
N PRO A 70 1.75 -2.52 -13.69
CA PRO A 70 1.93 -1.56 -14.77
C PRO A 70 0.64 -0.87 -15.26
N LYS A 71 -0.51 -1.53 -15.12
CA LYS A 71 -1.80 -0.97 -15.54
C LYS A 71 -2.73 -0.69 -14.35
N ILE A 72 -2.20 -0.42 -13.16
CA ILE A 72 -2.98 -0.16 -11.95
C ILE A 72 -4.01 0.96 -12.15
N LYS A 73 -3.66 2.01 -12.91
CA LYS A 73 -4.59 3.12 -13.27
C LYS A 73 -5.83 2.68 -14.03
N LYS A 74 -5.83 1.48 -14.60
CA LYS A 74 -6.99 0.92 -15.34
C LYS A 74 -7.92 0.12 -14.42
N SER A 75 -7.66 0.09 -13.12
CA SER A 75 -8.59 -0.49 -12.15
C SER A 75 -9.66 0.53 -11.79
N ASP A 76 -10.91 0.10 -11.83
CA ASP A 76 -12.06 0.93 -11.42
C ASP A 76 -12.20 1.02 -9.90
N TRP A 77 -11.45 0.18 -9.14
CA TRP A 77 -11.67 -0.06 -7.72
C TRP A 77 -10.55 0.44 -6.81
N ILE A 78 -9.28 0.25 -7.18
CA ILE A 78 -8.12 0.48 -6.29
C ILE A 78 -8.08 1.91 -5.76
N ASP A 79 -8.36 2.89 -6.61
CA ASP A 79 -8.38 4.31 -6.23
C ASP A 79 -9.42 4.57 -5.13
N TRP A 80 -10.61 3.98 -5.28
CA TRP A 80 -11.69 4.07 -4.30
C TRP A 80 -11.37 3.28 -3.00
N GLU A 81 -10.73 2.12 -3.10
CA GLU A 81 -10.30 1.33 -1.93
C GLU A 81 -9.28 2.10 -1.10
N ILE A 82 -8.28 2.72 -1.74
CA ILE A 82 -7.30 3.57 -1.06
C ILE A 82 -8.00 4.76 -0.39
N GLU A 83 -8.90 5.45 -1.11
CA GLU A 83 -9.69 6.56 -0.56
C GLU A 83 -10.49 6.11 0.68
N TYR A 84 -11.11 4.93 0.63
CA TYR A 84 -11.85 4.39 1.76
C TYR A 84 -10.95 4.10 2.97
N CYS A 85 -9.80 3.45 2.74
CA CYS A 85 -8.83 3.10 3.79
C CYS A 85 -8.17 4.32 4.45
N LEU A 86 -8.08 5.46 3.75
CA LEU A 86 -7.52 6.70 4.30
C LEU A 86 -8.52 7.49 5.16
N LYS A 87 -9.81 7.11 5.19
CA LYS A 87 -10.85 7.79 5.95
C LYS A 87 -11.06 7.12 7.30
N GLU A 88 -11.38 7.93 8.30
CA GLU A 88 -11.98 7.43 9.53
C GLU A 88 -13.46 7.17 9.30
N ILE A 89 -13.93 5.98 9.65
CA ILE A 89 -15.30 5.56 9.41
C ILE A 89 -15.93 5.03 10.69
N SER A 90 -17.00 5.67 11.13
CA SER A 90 -17.76 5.23 12.31
C SER A 90 -19.00 4.46 11.88
N ARG A 91 -19.21 3.27 12.45
CA ARG A 91 -20.38 2.42 12.26
C ARG A 91 -20.79 1.83 13.61
N GLU A 92 -22.06 1.90 13.96
CA GLU A 92 -22.63 1.23 15.14
C GLU A 92 -21.86 1.46 16.44
N GLY A 93 -21.34 2.69 16.63
CA GLY A 93 -20.59 3.07 17.83
C GLY A 93 -19.12 2.63 17.85
N ARG A 94 -18.62 2.05 16.77
CA ARG A 94 -17.21 1.70 16.57
C ARG A 94 -16.61 2.53 15.42
N THR A 95 -15.40 3.03 15.60
CA THR A 95 -14.65 3.78 14.58
C THR A 95 -13.48 2.95 14.07
N SER A 96 -13.43 2.74 12.75
CA SER A 96 -12.21 2.32 12.04
C SER A 96 -11.37 3.56 11.80
N LYS A 97 -10.12 3.56 12.28
CA LYS A 97 -9.15 4.62 12.04
C LYS A 97 -8.64 4.56 10.59
N THR A 98 -7.92 5.59 10.18
CA THR A 98 -7.14 5.59 8.93
C THR A 98 -6.19 4.39 8.90
N ASN A 99 -6.20 3.59 7.84
CA ASN A 99 -5.26 2.47 7.66
C ASN A 99 -3.88 2.97 7.30
N GLY A 100 -2.83 2.31 7.82
CA GLY A 100 -1.50 2.43 7.25
C GLY A 100 -1.46 1.79 5.87
N ILE A 101 -0.73 2.41 4.91
CA ILE A 101 -0.70 1.91 3.53
C ILE A 101 0.74 1.70 3.07
N VAL A 102 0.99 0.54 2.46
CA VAL A 102 2.24 0.23 1.77
C VAL A 102 1.96 -0.19 0.33
N GLY A 103 2.68 0.41 -0.63
CA GLY A 103 2.65 0.03 -2.03
C GLY A 103 3.77 -0.97 -2.34
N VAL A 104 3.42 -2.15 -2.85
CA VAL A 104 4.38 -3.19 -3.25
C VAL A 104 4.47 -3.22 -4.77
N VAL A 105 5.66 -2.91 -5.30
CA VAL A 105 5.90 -2.85 -6.74
C VAL A 105 6.08 -4.25 -7.29
N GLN A 106 5.18 -4.64 -8.18
CA GLN A 106 5.28 -5.92 -8.88
C GLN A 106 6.47 -5.92 -9.85
N LYS A 107 7.25 -6.99 -9.82
CA LYS A 107 8.34 -7.23 -10.77
C LYS A 107 7.76 -7.56 -12.15
N CYS A 108 8.18 -6.84 -13.17
CA CYS A 108 7.76 -7.07 -14.54
C CYS A 108 8.98 -7.15 -15.46
N ASP A 109 8.99 -8.08 -16.40
CA ASP A 109 10.10 -8.29 -17.35
C ASP A 109 11.46 -8.43 -16.67
N GLY A 110 11.48 -9.03 -15.47
CA GLY A 110 12.69 -9.28 -14.69
C GLY A 110 13.18 -8.10 -13.84
N GLY A 111 12.44 -6.98 -13.76
CA GLY A 111 12.84 -5.80 -13.00
C GLY A 111 11.69 -4.89 -12.60
N TYR A 112 12.04 -3.70 -12.10
CA TYR A 112 11.12 -2.67 -11.65
C TYR A 112 11.19 -1.41 -12.49
N ASP A 113 11.94 -1.42 -13.61
CA ASP A 113 12.27 -0.23 -14.42
C ASP A 113 11.02 0.47 -14.98
N TRP A 114 9.90 -0.22 -15.05
CA TRP A 114 8.62 0.36 -15.44
C TRP A 114 8.10 1.43 -14.44
N LEU A 115 8.58 1.38 -13.19
CA LEU A 115 8.18 2.31 -12.13
C LEU A 115 9.37 2.92 -11.39
N VAL A 116 10.45 2.15 -11.16
CA VAL A 116 11.52 2.50 -10.25
C VAL A 116 12.87 2.55 -10.97
N SER A 117 13.59 3.64 -10.80
CA SER A 117 15.00 3.74 -11.19
C SER A 117 15.90 3.94 -9.97
N LYS A 118 17.13 3.42 -10.03
CA LYS A 118 18.13 3.56 -8.96
C LYS A 118 19.34 4.33 -9.53
N SER A 119 19.84 5.30 -8.77
CA SER A 119 21.04 6.07 -9.11
C SER A 119 21.87 6.32 -7.85
N THR A 120 23.18 6.50 -8.01
CA THR A 120 24.04 6.92 -6.90
C THR A 120 24.11 8.43 -6.87
N LYS A 121 23.92 9.04 -5.71
CA LYS A 121 24.02 10.47 -5.50
C LYS A 121 25.28 10.78 -4.68
N ASP A 122 26.12 11.67 -5.21
CA ASP A 122 27.33 12.18 -4.57
C ASP A 122 28.26 11.06 -4.05
N ASP A 123 28.35 9.93 -4.76
CA ASP A 123 29.09 8.70 -4.39
C ASP A 123 28.82 8.20 -2.95
N CYS A 124 27.69 8.61 -2.38
CA CYS A 124 27.32 8.36 -0.99
C CYS A 124 26.15 7.37 -0.86
N CYS A 125 25.02 7.68 -1.47
CA CYS A 125 23.78 6.94 -1.29
C CYS A 125 23.17 6.47 -2.61
N THR A 126 22.60 5.27 -2.61
CA THR A 126 21.71 4.83 -3.67
C THR A 126 20.35 5.50 -3.50
N VAL A 127 19.99 6.35 -4.45
CA VAL A 127 18.70 7.02 -4.52
C VAL A 127 17.75 6.23 -5.39
N ARG A 128 16.58 5.96 -4.86
CA ARG A 128 15.49 5.27 -5.54
C ARG A 128 14.47 6.30 -5.98
N THR A 129 14.30 6.45 -7.28
CA THR A 129 13.33 7.37 -7.89
C THR A 129 12.15 6.59 -8.42
N VAL A 130 10.95 7.03 -8.06
CA VAL A 130 9.69 6.42 -8.50
C VAL A 130 9.03 7.34 -9.53
N THR A 131 8.73 6.81 -10.70
CA THR A 131 8.02 7.50 -11.76
C THR A 131 6.56 7.72 -11.36
N GLN A 132 6.08 8.96 -11.45
CA GLN A 132 4.73 9.31 -10.97
C GLN A 132 3.61 8.92 -11.94
N GLU A 133 3.89 8.95 -13.25
CA GLU A 133 2.89 8.78 -14.30
C GLU A 133 2.13 7.45 -14.19
N PRO A 134 2.74 6.28 -13.92
CA PRO A 134 2.00 5.02 -13.79
C PRO A 134 1.17 4.92 -12.51
N LEU A 135 1.44 5.75 -11.50
CA LEU A 135 0.77 5.67 -10.19
C LEU A 135 -0.54 6.46 -10.16
N LEU A 136 -1.48 5.98 -9.35
CA LEU A 136 -2.69 6.72 -8.98
C LEU A 136 -2.33 8.04 -8.28
N ASP A 137 -3.10 9.09 -8.54
CA ASP A 137 -2.85 10.42 -7.98
C ASP A 137 -2.90 10.42 -6.45
N ILE A 138 -3.80 9.65 -5.86
CA ILE A 138 -3.92 9.52 -4.41
C ILE A 138 -2.65 8.91 -3.79
N ILE A 139 -1.97 8.00 -4.47
CA ILE A 139 -0.68 7.45 -4.04
C ILE A 139 0.40 8.53 -4.14
N ASN A 140 0.50 9.21 -5.27
CA ASN A 140 1.52 10.24 -5.49
C ASN A 140 1.41 11.39 -4.46
N LYS A 141 0.18 11.82 -4.13
CA LYS A 141 -0.07 12.90 -3.17
C LYS A 141 0.24 12.51 -1.71
N ASN A 142 0.27 11.21 -1.39
CA ASN A 142 0.58 10.70 -0.05
C ASN A 142 2.02 10.17 0.06
N ARG A 143 2.91 10.60 -0.84
CA ARG A 143 4.35 10.35 -0.81
C ARG A 143 5.09 11.63 -0.44
N PHE A 144 6.12 11.50 0.43
CA PHE A 144 6.89 12.63 0.96
C PHE A 144 6.00 13.76 1.48
N ASN A 145 4.93 13.38 2.16
CA ASN A 145 3.88 14.27 2.68
C ASN A 145 3.94 14.44 4.21
N ARG A 146 5.06 14.07 4.85
CA ARG A 146 5.32 14.38 6.26
C ARG A 146 6.10 15.68 6.35
N PRO A 147 5.52 16.78 6.87
CA PRO A 147 6.24 18.02 7.11
C PRO A 147 7.41 17.80 8.08
N ASN A 148 8.51 18.53 7.87
CA ASN A 148 9.65 18.57 8.78
C ASN A 148 10.34 17.22 9.07
N HIS A 149 10.18 16.21 8.20
CA HIS A 149 10.97 14.99 8.33
C HIS A 149 12.44 15.28 7.99
N GLY A 150 13.37 14.72 8.78
CA GLY A 150 14.81 14.91 8.62
C GLY A 150 15.37 14.21 7.37
N HIS A 151 16.60 14.57 6.99
CA HIS A 151 17.33 13.83 5.96
C HIS A 151 17.74 12.46 6.48
N ALA A 152 17.71 11.44 5.61
CA ALA A 152 18.24 10.12 5.89
C ALA A 152 19.77 10.08 5.80
N CYS A 153 20.35 11.02 5.04
CA CYS A 153 21.78 11.20 4.90
C CYS A 153 22.12 12.69 4.99
N ASP A 154 23.04 13.04 5.90
CA ASP A 154 23.46 14.41 6.10
C ASP A 154 24.34 14.97 4.98
N ASP A 155 25.07 14.09 4.27
CA ASP A 155 25.96 14.51 3.18
C ASP A 155 25.17 14.81 1.89
N CYS A 156 24.40 13.86 1.38
CA CYS A 156 23.67 14.02 0.12
C CYS A 156 22.23 14.55 0.29
N LYS A 157 21.78 14.82 1.53
CA LYS A 157 20.45 15.36 1.85
C LYS A 157 19.29 14.56 1.25
N THR A 158 19.46 13.24 1.16
CA THR A 158 18.39 12.33 0.75
C THR A 158 17.38 12.10 1.86
N PHE A 159 16.15 11.77 1.50
CA PHE A 159 15.08 11.47 2.43
C PHE A 159 14.74 9.99 2.44
N SER A 160 14.38 9.47 3.62
CA SER A 160 13.78 8.13 3.75
C SER A 160 12.32 8.18 3.36
N GLN A 161 11.92 7.35 2.39
CA GLN A 161 10.50 7.22 2.09
C GLN A 161 9.71 6.52 3.21
N LEU A 162 10.37 5.65 3.99
CA LEU A 162 9.73 4.96 5.10
C LEU A 162 9.32 5.93 6.22
N ASP A 163 10.04 7.04 6.37
CA ASP A 163 9.76 8.06 7.38
C ASP A 163 8.96 9.23 6.83
N GLY A 164 9.29 9.66 5.61
CA GLY A 164 8.74 10.88 5.00
C GLY A 164 7.44 10.69 4.21
N SER A 165 7.06 9.45 3.89
CA SER A 165 5.86 9.16 3.09
C SER A 165 4.83 8.39 3.91
N TYR A 166 3.58 8.83 3.89
CA TYR A 166 2.49 8.01 4.45
C TYR A 166 2.35 6.71 3.67
N ILE A 167 2.31 6.79 2.34
CA ILE A 167 2.34 5.62 1.47
C ILE A 167 3.78 5.39 0.99
N SER A 168 4.47 4.44 1.62
CA SER A 168 5.79 3.99 1.17
C SER A 168 5.65 3.01 0.02
N ILE A 169 6.60 3.07 -0.93
CA ILE A 169 6.64 2.17 -2.09
C ILE A 169 7.89 1.30 -2.00
N VAL A 170 7.71 -0.02 -1.97
CA VAL A 170 8.77 -1.01 -1.81
C VAL A 170 8.75 -2.01 -2.97
N ASP A 171 9.90 -2.55 -3.33
CA ASP A 171 10.00 -3.59 -4.34
C ASP A 171 9.44 -4.91 -3.78
N GLU A 172 8.83 -5.78 -4.59
CA GLU A 172 8.25 -7.03 -4.09
C GLU A 172 9.28 -7.94 -3.42
N GLU A 173 10.52 -7.98 -3.94
CA GLU A 173 11.59 -8.78 -3.35
C GLU A 173 11.94 -8.29 -1.94
N ASP A 174 12.12 -6.97 -1.77
CA ASP A 174 12.38 -6.38 -0.46
C ASP A 174 11.20 -6.61 0.52
N PHE A 175 9.97 -6.51 0.01
CA PHE A 175 8.77 -6.76 0.82
C PHE A 175 8.68 -8.22 1.25
N LEU A 176 8.92 -9.17 0.34
CA LEU A 176 8.84 -10.61 0.60
C LEU A 176 9.97 -11.11 1.52
N GLU A 177 11.12 -10.42 1.54
CA GLU A 177 12.21 -10.72 2.47
C GLU A 177 11.82 -10.44 3.93
N ASP A 178 11.09 -9.33 4.20
CA ASP A 178 10.62 -8.96 5.54
C ASP A 178 9.27 -8.22 5.47
N PRO A 179 8.16 -8.93 5.25
CA PRO A 179 6.82 -8.32 5.20
C PRO A 179 6.46 -7.60 6.50
N SER A 180 6.86 -8.16 7.65
CA SER A 180 6.53 -7.62 8.97
C SER A 180 7.07 -6.21 9.17
N LYS A 181 8.28 -5.94 8.71
CA LYS A 181 8.91 -4.62 8.76
C LYS A 181 8.05 -3.54 8.09
N TYR A 182 7.56 -3.82 6.90
CA TYR A 182 6.80 -2.85 6.11
C TYR A 182 5.36 -2.70 6.59
N ILE A 183 4.76 -3.78 7.07
CA ILE A 183 3.42 -3.78 7.68
C ILE A 183 3.43 -2.99 8.99
N GLU A 184 4.40 -3.23 9.88
CA GLU A 184 4.52 -2.47 11.12
C GLU A 184 4.83 -1.00 10.84
N ASN A 185 5.73 -0.68 9.91
CA ASN A 185 5.99 0.71 9.51
C ASN A 185 4.72 1.42 9.01
N ALA A 186 3.91 0.75 8.19
CA ALA A 186 2.64 1.32 7.74
C ALA A 186 1.66 1.51 8.89
N PHE A 187 1.55 0.53 9.80
CA PHE A 187 0.70 0.63 10.99
C PHE A 187 1.13 1.77 11.91
N GLU A 188 2.42 1.88 12.24
CA GLU A 188 2.95 2.96 13.09
C GLU A 188 2.62 4.34 12.52
N LYS A 189 2.69 4.52 11.20
CA LYS A 189 2.27 5.77 10.54
C LYS A 189 0.77 6.05 10.69
N SER A 190 -0.06 5.02 10.71
CA SER A 190 -1.49 5.20 10.95
C SER A 190 -1.82 5.71 12.35
N GLU A 191 -1.01 5.35 13.34
CA GLU A 191 -1.18 5.82 14.73
C GLU A 191 -0.78 7.31 14.91
N VAL A 192 0.03 7.85 14.00
CA VAL A 192 0.47 9.25 13.96
C VAL A 192 0.06 9.93 12.65
N SER A 193 -1.11 9.58 12.12
CA SER A 193 -1.58 10.05 10.82
C SER A 193 -1.74 11.56 10.71
N ASP A 194 -1.87 12.26 11.83
CA ASP A 194 -1.91 13.72 11.96
C ASP A 194 -0.55 14.41 11.74
N GLU A 195 0.55 13.65 11.77
CA GLU A 195 1.87 14.15 11.39
C GLU A 195 2.10 14.21 9.87
N PHE A 196 1.12 13.78 9.07
CA PHE A 196 1.19 13.75 7.61
C PHE A 196 0.11 14.64 6.98
N ASP A 197 0.47 15.35 5.93
CA ASP A 197 -0.48 16.08 5.08
C ASP A 197 -1.24 15.08 4.20
N LEU A 198 -2.24 14.41 4.80
CA LEU A 198 -2.98 13.34 4.13
C LEU A 198 -3.98 13.87 3.10
N VAL A 199 -3.86 13.37 1.87
CA VAL A 199 -4.87 13.54 0.83
C VAL A 199 -5.78 12.32 0.81
N LYS A 200 -7.00 12.48 1.34
CA LYS A 200 -7.99 11.41 1.53
C LYS A 200 -9.02 11.31 0.40
N GLN A 201 -8.81 12.03 -0.68
CA GLN A 201 -9.69 12.04 -1.87
C GLN A 201 -8.86 12.07 -3.14
N ARG A 202 -9.36 11.34 -4.16
CA ARG A 202 -8.80 11.29 -5.52
C ARG A 202 -9.12 12.57 -6.33
#